data_f8d83eca7bf57e11b584500e148666c3
#
_entry.id   f8d83eca7bf57e11b584500e148666c3
#
_cell.length_a   1.000
_cell.length_b   1.000
_cell.length_c   1.000
_cell.angle_alpha   90.00
_cell.angle_beta   90.00
_cell.angle_gamma   90.00
#
_symmetry.space_group_name_H-M   'P 1'
#
loop_
_entity.id
_entity.type
_entity.pdbx_description
1 polymer ?
#
loop_
_entity_poly.entity_id
_entity_poly.type
_entity_poly.pdbx_seq_one_letter_code
_entity_poly.pdbx_strand_id
1 'polypeptide(L)'
;AKFAAFMEALRQARHHIHMQYYIIADDEIGRQVKSLLITKAREGVQVRVLYDDVGSWNVKEKFFREMKAAGIEVYSFLRVAFPVLTSKVNYRNHRKIAVIDGKIGFIGGMNIAIKGVSWGVWRDTHFRIEGKGVHGLQSAFLIDWYVAGKQLIKGEDYYPGEAIFGDNILQIIASGPTGPWRTLLQAVIFCITNAKKYLYIQTPYFLPTESMNQALQTAALGGIDVRLMLPERSDTRSAHLATHSFLDDMLRAGVKVYFYKAGFLHSKLLLVDDELACIGSANFDFRSFEHNFEVNAFVYHHPFALEMKQMFMDDLKNCETVYPVQWLNRPLTKRLIESFMRLFSPLL
;
A
#
# COMPACT_ATOMS: atom_id res chain seq x y z
N ALA A 1 13.76 2.35 -10.57
CA ALA A 1 14.08 0.93 -10.29
C ALA A 1 12.87 0.01 -10.46
N LYS A 2 11.69 0.23 -9.79
CA LYS A 2 10.52 -0.67 -9.84
C LYS A 2 10.09 -1.01 -11.27
N PHE A 3 9.79 0.00 -12.10
CA PHE A 3 9.20 -0.25 -13.42
C PHE A 3 10.15 -1.03 -14.36
N ALA A 4 11.46 -0.82 -14.25
CA ALA A 4 12.42 -1.61 -15.05
C ALA A 4 12.34 -3.10 -14.68
N ALA A 5 12.43 -3.44 -13.40
CA ALA A 5 12.32 -4.82 -12.92
C ALA A 5 10.93 -5.42 -13.20
N PHE A 6 9.86 -4.62 -13.07
CA PHE A 6 8.50 -5.04 -13.37
C PHE A 6 8.31 -5.36 -14.86
N MET A 7 8.73 -4.48 -15.75
CA MET A 7 8.64 -4.68 -17.20
C MET A 7 9.47 -5.89 -17.65
N GLU A 8 10.63 -6.11 -17.02
CA GLU A 8 11.46 -7.28 -17.33
C GLU A 8 10.76 -8.58 -16.91
N ALA A 9 10.18 -8.63 -15.72
CA ALA A 9 9.41 -9.79 -15.27
C ALA A 9 8.19 -10.08 -16.19
N LEU A 10 7.49 -9.03 -16.63
CA LEU A 10 6.39 -9.19 -17.60
C LEU A 10 6.86 -9.76 -18.95
N ARG A 11 8.03 -9.32 -19.47
CA ARG A 11 8.59 -9.87 -20.72
C ARG A 11 8.91 -11.37 -20.61
N GLN A 12 9.35 -11.81 -19.45
CA GLN A 12 9.74 -13.19 -19.18
C GLN A 12 8.54 -14.13 -18.91
N ALA A 13 7.34 -13.60 -18.74
CA ALA A 13 6.13 -14.37 -18.48
C ALA A 13 5.87 -15.42 -19.57
N ARG A 14 5.54 -16.66 -19.15
CA ARG A 14 5.28 -17.79 -20.05
C ARG A 14 3.92 -18.44 -19.87
N HIS A 15 3.36 -18.41 -18.67
CA HIS A 15 2.08 -19.06 -18.37
C HIS A 15 0.99 -18.02 -18.10
N HIS A 16 1.15 -17.17 -17.07
CA HIS A 16 0.14 -16.18 -16.73
C HIS A 16 0.70 -14.90 -16.15
N ILE A 17 -0.06 -13.81 -16.32
CA ILE A 17 0.14 -12.52 -15.67
C ILE A 17 -1.16 -12.12 -14.99
N HIS A 18 -1.15 -12.02 -13.67
CA HIS A 18 -2.25 -11.51 -12.86
C HIS A 18 -1.87 -10.16 -12.27
N MET A 19 -2.60 -9.12 -12.63
CA MET A 19 -2.33 -7.75 -12.16
C MET A 19 -3.55 -7.16 -11.48
N GLN A 20 -3.35 -6.57 -10.31
CA GLN A 20 -4.38 -5.87 -9.55
C GLN A 20 -3.81 -4.56 -9.03
N TYR A 21 -4.38 -3.44 -9.48
CA TYR A 21 -3.93 -2.11 -9.10
C TYR A 21 -5.10 -1.17 -8.82
N TYR A 22 -4.94 -0.31 -7.82
CA TYR A 22 -5.91 0.74 -7.54
C TYR A 22 -6.01 1.73 -8.70
N ILE A 23 -4.86 2.20 -9.20
CA ILE A 23 -4.81 3.09 -10.36
C ILE A 23 -3.98 2.43 -11.48
N ILE A 24 -4.60 2.32 -12.66
CA ILE A 24 -3.92 2.09 -13.93
C ILE A 24 -4.21 3.32 -14.79
N ALA A 25 -3.21 4.18 -15.02
CA ALA A 25 -3.39 5.44 -15.76
C ALA A 25 -3.15 5.28 -17.26
N ASP A 26 -3.80 6.13 -18.08
CA ASP A 26 -3.47 6.26 -19.51
C ASP A 26 -2.35 7.29 -19.71
N ASP A 27 -1.21 7.03 -19.09
CA ASP A 27 0.02 7.79 -19.19
C ASP A 27 1.13 6.97 -19.88
N GLU A 28 2.34 7.49 -19.92
CA GLU A 28 3.46 6.81 -20.58
C GLU A 28 3.71 5.41 -19.99
N ILE A 29 3.77 5.27 -18.67
CA ILE A 29 3.97 3.97 -18.01
C ILE A 29 2.78 3.04 -18.22
N GLY A 30 1.56 3.54 -18.07
CA GLY A 30 0.36 2.74 -18.30
C GLY A 30 0.27 2.22 -19.72
N ARG A 31 0.65 3.05 -20.72
CA ARG A 31 0.70 2.64 -22.14
C ARG A 31 1.79 1.61 -22.41
N GLN A 32 2.98 1.77 -21.83
CA GLN A 32 4.07 0.79 -21.95
C GLN A 32 3.65 -0.57 -21.36
N VAL A 33 3.07 -0.56 -20.15
CA VAL A 33 2.55 -1.79 -19.51
C VAL A 33 1.45 -2.41 -20.38
N LYS A 34 0.47 -1.63 -20.84
CA LYS A 34 -0.60 -2.12 -21.73
C LYS A 34 -0.04 -2.76 -22.99
N SER A 35 0.89 -2.12 -23.67
CA SER A 35 1.51 -2.65 -24.89
C SER A 35 2.19 -3.99 -24.64
N LEU A 36 2.92 -4.11 -23.53
CA LEU A 36 3.60 -5.35 -23.19
C LEU A 36 2.61 -6.48 -22.84
N LEU A 37 1.54 -6.16 -22.08
CA LEU A 37 0.49 -7.15 -21.78
C LEU A 37 -0.21 -7.65 -23.03
N ILE A 38 -0.48 -6.77 -24.00
CA ILE A 38 -1.07 -7.14 -25.32
C ILE A 38 -0.10 -8.06 -26.08
N THR A 39 1.20 -7.76 -26.08
CA THR A 39 2.20 -8.63 -26.71
C THR A 39 2.19 -10.01 -26.07
N LYS A 40 2.22 -10.09 -24.73
CA LYS A 40 2.20 -11.36 -24.00
C LYS A 40 0.92 -12.17 -24.22
N ALA A 41 -0.24 -11.52 -24.27
CA ALA A 41 -1.50 -12.18 -24.58
C ALA A 41 -1.50 -12.79 -26.00
N ARG A 42 -0.93 -12.08 -26.98
CA ARG A 42 -0.76 -12.59 -28.36
C ARG A 42 0.24 -13.78 -28.45
N GLU A 43 1.20 -13.82 -27.52
CA GLU A 43 2.12 -14.97 -27.37
C GLU A 43 1.48 -16.18 -26.67
N GLY A 44 0.19 -16.08 -26.27
CA GLY A 44 -0.54 -17.15 -25.60
C GLY A 44 -0.47 -17.13 -24.08
N VAL A 45 0.13 -16.12 -23.46
CA VAL A 45 0.14 -15.95 -22.00
C VAL A 45 -1.24 -15.53 -21.53
N GLN A 46 -1.75 -16.17 -20.47
CA GLN A 46 -3.03 -15.81 -19.86
C GLN A 46 -2.90 -14.51 -19.07
N VAL A 47 -3.47 -13.42 -19.55
CA VAL A 47 -3.36 -12.12 -18.90
C VAL A 47 -4.70 -11.71 -18.28
N ARG A 48 -4.69 -11.45 -16.96
CA ARG A 48 -5.85 -10.99 -16.19
C ARG A 48 -5.52 -9.71 -15.46
N VAL A 49 -6.36 -8.70 -15.64
CA VAL A 49 -6.17 -7.37 -15.07
C VAL A 49 -7.40 -6.97 -14.26
N LEU A 50 -7.17 -6.62 -13.00
CA LEU A 50 -8.17 -6.10 -12.09
C LEU A 50 -7.79 -4.67 -11.69
N TYR A 51 -8.71 -3.72 -11.83
CA TYR A 51 -8.50 -2.33 -11.43
C TYR A 51 -9.66 -1.83 -10.58
N ASP A 52 -9.40 -0.83 -9.72
CA ASP A 52 -10.48 -0.19 -8.96
C ASP A 52 -11.23 0.81 -9.86
N ASP A 53 -12.55 0.72 -9.85
CA ASP A 53 -13.42 1.52 -10.73
C ASP A 53 -13.27 3.03 -10.49
N VAL A 54 -13.20 3.46 -9.22
CA VAL A 54 -13.04 4.87 -8.85
C VAL A 54 -11.59 5.32 -8.98
N GLY A 55 -10.63 4.49 -8.57
CA GLY A 55 -9.21 4.81 -8.67
C GLY A 55 -8.75 5.07 -10.10
N SER A 56 -9.35 4.36 -11.07
CA SER A 56 -9.03 4.48 -12.50
C SER A 56 -10.10 5.26 -13.30
N TRP A 57 -10.95 6.04 -12.66
CA TRP A 57 -12.11 6.72 -13.29
C TRP A 57 -11.74 7.67 -14.42
N ASN A 58 -10.58 8.29 -14.34
CA ASN A 58 -10.09 9.20 -15.39
C ASN A 58 -9.58 8.50 -16.66
N VAL A 59 -9.53 7.16 -16.66
CA VAL A 59 -9.06 6.39 -17.80
C VAL A 59 -10.21 6.11 -18.75
N LYS A 60 -10.04 6.51 -20.01
CA LYS A 60 -11.09 6.28 -21.04
C LYS A 60 -11.31 4.79 -21.25
N GLU A 61 -12.56 4.39 -21.41
CA GLU A 61 -12.95 2.99 -21.65
C GLU A 61 -12.21 2.35 -22.84
N LYS A 62 -11.85 3.15 -23.85
CA LYS A 62 -11.04 2.72 -25.00
C LYS A 62 -9.74 2.03 -24.56
N PHE A 63 -9.07 2.52 -23.51
CA PHE A 63 -7.82 1.95 -23.01
C PHE A 63 -7.97 0.47 -22.63
N PHE A 64 -9.01 0.15 -21.86
CA PHE A 64 -9.29 -1.22 -21.42
C PHE A 64 -9.94 -2.08 -22.53
N ARG A 65 -10.70 -1.47 -23.44
CA ARG A 65 -11.29 -2.15 -24.59
C ARG A 65 -10.24 -2.68 -25.56
N GLU A 66 -9.16 -1.94 -25.79
CA GLU A 66 -8.01 -2.38 -26.59
C GLU A 66 -7.32 -3.60 -25.98
N MET A 67 -7.20 -3.66 -24.64
CA MET A 67 -6.70 -4.84 -23.93
C MET A 67 -7.62 -6.05 -24.13
N LYS A 68 -8.92 -5.86 -23.95
CA LYS A 68 -9.94 -6.93 -24.16
C LYS A 68 -9.92 -7.46 -25.59
N ALA A 69 -9.78 -6.58 -26.58
CA ALA A 69 -9.72 -6.97 -28.00
C ALA A 69 -8.45 -7.81 -28.32
N ALA A 70 -7.41 -7.72 -27.52
CA ALA A 70 -6.21 -8.54 -27.62
C ALA A 70 -6.27 -9.86 -26.83
N GLY A 71 -7.44 -10.21 -26.25
CA GLY A 71 -7.63 -11.44 -25.49
C GLY A 71 -7.31 -11.32 -23.99
N ILE A 72 -7.05 -10.12 -23.48
CA ILE A 72 -6.82 -9.90 -22.03
C ILE A 72 -8.17 -9.87 -21.32
N GLU A 73 -8.29 -10.62 -20.24
CA GLU A 73 -9.43 -10.55 -19.35
C GLU A 73 -9.28 -9.34 -18.40
N VAL A 74 -10.24 -8.42 -18.44
CA VAL A 74 -10.17 -7.16 -17.67
C VAL A 74 -11.49 -6.91 -16.95
N TYR A 75 -11.42 -6.78 -15.61
CA TYR A 75 -12.57 -6.42 -14.78
C TYR A 75 -12.29 -5.17 -13.93
N SER A 76 -13.34 -4.37 -13.70
CA SER A 76 -13.33 -3.34 -12.66
C SER A 76 -13.83 -3.94 -11.34
N PHE A 77 -13.14 -3.64 -10.25
CA PHE A 77 -13.55 -4.08 -8.92
C PHE A 77 -14.59 -3.11 -8.35
N LEU A 78 -15.70 -3.66 -7.83
CA LEU A 78 -16.82 -2.92 -7.23
C LEU A 78 -17.31 -1.76 -8.12
N ARG A 79 -17.72 -2.10 -9.35
CA ARG A 79 -18.25 -1.13 -10.31
C ARG A 79 -19.33 -0.25 -9.68
N VAL A 80 -19.15 1.06 -9.79
CA VAL A 80 -20.05 2.07 -9.24
C VAL A 80 -20.90 2.68 -10.33
N ALA A 81 -22.13 2.14 -10.50
CA ALA A 81 -23.05 2.64 -11.52
C ALA A 81 -23.75 3.95 -11.10
N PHE A 82 -24.03 4.13 -9.79
CA PHE A 82 -24.71 5.30 -9.24
C PHE A 82 -24.00 5.76 -7.95
N PRO A 83 -22.97 6.61 -8.04
CA PRO A 83 -22.13 6.96 -6.88
C PRO A 83 -22.89 7.64 -5.74
N VAL A 84 -23.96 8.40 -6.04
CA VAL A 84 -24.73 9.14 -5.03
C VAL A 84 -25.67 8.22 -4.23
N LEU A 85 -25.98 7.02 -4.76
CA LEU A 85 -27.01 6.14 -4.17
C LEU A 85 -26.42 4.85 -3.56
N THR A 86 -25.10 4.69 -3.52
CA THR A 86 -24.49 3.45 -3.04
C THR A 86 -23.35 3.68 -2.04
N SER A 87 -23.41 2.98 -0.91
CA SER A 87 -22.30 2.91 0.06
C SER A 87 -21.03 2.23 -0.51
N LYS A 88 -21.14 1.54 -1.66
CA LYS A 88 -20.01 0.88 -2.33
C LYS A 88 -18.93 1.86 -2.80
N VAL A 89 -19.23 3.17 -2.91
CA VAL A 89 -18.24 4.22 -3.20
C VAL A 89 -17.14 4.26 -2.12
N ASN A 90 -17.46 3.91 -0.87
CA ASN A 90 -16.50 3.93 0.23
C ASN A 90 -15.54 2.73 0.24
N TYR A 91 -15.93 1.60 -0.35
CA TYR A 91 -15.11 0.40 -0.38
C TYR A 91 -14.24 0.39 -1.62
N ARG A 92 -12.92 0.55 -1.45
CA ARG A 92 -11.97 0.60 -2.58
C ARG A 92 -11.04 -0.59 -2.54
N ASN A 93 -10.71 -1.12 -3.72
CA ASN A 93 -9.64 -2.08 -3.83
C ASN A 93 -8.31 -1.33 -3.97
N HIS A 94 -7.66 -1.14 -2.84
CA HIS A 94 -6.43 -0.36 -2.78
C HIS A 94 -5.16 -1.23 -2.91
N ARG A 95 -5.30 -2.53 -3.17
CA ARG A 95 -4.19 -3.45 -3.40
C ARG A 95 -3.41 -3.09 -4.65
N LYS A 96 -2.11 -3.32 -4.63
CA LYS A 96 -1.20 -3.10 -5.75
C LYS A 96 -0.28 -4.30 -5.81
N ILE A 97 -0.73 -5.31 -6.56
CA ILE A 97 -0.03 -6.57 -6.70
C ILE A 97 0.05 -7.00 -8.17
N ALA A 98 1.12 -7.72 -8.48
CA ALA A 98 1.20 -8.49 -9.71
C ALA A 98 1.82 -9.85 -9.40
N VAL A 99 1.34 -10.87 -10.09
CA VAL A 99 1.88 -12.23 -10.04
C VAL A 99 2.18 -12.68 -11.46
N ILE A 100 3.40 -13.13 -11.66
CA ILE A 100 3.90 -13.63 -12.94
C ILE A 100 4.28 -15.10 -12.76
N ASP A 101 3.60 -15.96 -13.53
CA ASP A 101 3.81 -17.42 -13.56
C ASP A 101 3.71 -18.11 -12.18
N GLY A 102 3.08 -17.48 -11.19
CA GLY A 102 3.07 -17.96 -9.81
C GLY A 102 4.42 -17.94 -9.09
N LYS A 103 5.48 -17.43 -9.74
CA LYS A 103 6.89 -17.49 -9.32
C LYS A 103 7.44 -16.16 -8.87
N ILE A 104 7.02 -15.07 -9.51
CA ILE A 104 7.44 -13.70 -9.25
C ILE A 104 6.22 -12.89 -8.83
N GLY A 105 6.33 -12.22 -7.69
CA GLY A 105 5.31 -11.33 -7.16
C GLY A 105 5.83 -9.91 -6.97
N PHE A 106 4.95 -8.92 -7.15
CA PHE A 106 5.20 -7.53 -6.82
C PHE A 106 4.14 -7.02 -5.85
N ILE A 107 4.56 -6.30 -4.80
CA ILE A 107 3.69 -5.72 -3.78
C ILE A 107 4.26 -4.41 -3.26
N GLY A 108 3.39 -3.45 -2.91
CA GLY A 108 3.79 -2.19 -2.27
C GLY A 108 2.85 -1.03 -2.55
N GLY A 109 3.31 0.20 -2.38
CA GLY A 109 2.50 1.42 -2.50
C GLY A 109 2.28 1.92 -3.93
N MET A 110 3.13 1.56 -4.90
CA MET A 110 3.17 2.17 -6.22
C MET A 110 2.05 1.67 -7.15
N ASN A 111 1.31 2.59 -7.74
CA ASN A 111 0.35 2.33 -8.84
C ASN A 111 1.05 2.15 -10.21
N ILE A 112 0.27 1.82 -11.25
CA ILE A 112 0.69 1.88 -12.65
C ILE A 112 0.35 3.28 -13.19
N ALA A 113 1.13 4.26 -12.76
CA ALA A 113 0.96 5.66 -13.13
C ALA A 113 2.27 6.43 -12.90
N ILE A 114 2.51 7.42 -13.75
CA ILE A 114 3.50 8.48 -13.48
C ILE A 114 2.79 9.52 -12.61
N LYS A 115 3.01 9.46 -11.31
CA LYS A 115 2.44 10.49 -10.44
C LYS A 115 3.33 11.73 -10.41
N GLY A 116 2.75 12.78 -10.88
CA GLY A 116 2.84 14.17 -10.70
C GLY A 116 4.23 14.80 -10.48
N VAL A 117 4.75 15.32 -11.55
CA VAL A 117 5.90 16.26 -11.61
C VAL A 117 5.68 17.51 -10.72
N SER A 118 4.44 17.81 -10.31
CA SER A 118 4.09 18.98 -9.47
C SER A 118 4.59 18.92 -8.02
N TRP A 119 4.92 17.73 -7.51
CA TRP A 119 5.30 17.50 -6.11
C TRP A 119 6.77 17.09 -5.92
N GLY A 120 7.60 17.14 -6.97
CA GLY A 120 8.98 16.66 -6.94
C GLY A 120 9.08 15.13 -7.03
N VAL A 121 10.07 14.54 -6.35
CA VAL A 121 10.31 13.09 -6.37
C VAL A 121 9.23 12.37 -5.57
N TRP A 122 8.61 11.36 -6.20
CA TRP A 122 7.68 10.45 -5.51
C TRP A 122 8.45 9.32 -4.85
N ARG A 123 8.52 9.34 -3.52
CA ARG A 123 9.23 8.33 -2.72
C ARG A 123 8.26 7.26 -2.25
N ASP A 124 8.38 6.05 -2.78
CA ASP A 124 7.52 4.92 -2.42
C ASP A 124 8.34 3.63 -2.29
N THR A 125 7.79 2.64 -1.58
CA THR A 125 8.40 1.33 -1.40
C THR A 125 7.55 0.27 -2.08
N HIS A 126 8.22 -0.55 -2.90
CA HIS A 126 7.60 -1.65 -3.62
C HIS A 126 8.62 -2.75 -3.80
N PHE A 127 8.29 -3.99 -3.51
CA PHE A 127 9.26 -5.05 -3.65
C PHE A 127 8.79 -6.21 -4.52
N ARG A 128 9.78 -6.92 -4.98
CA ARG A 128 9.70 -8.15 -5.72
C ARG A 128 9.92 -9.31 -4.77
N ILE A 129 9.05 -10.31 -4.87
CA ILE A 129 9.08 -11.56 -4.12
C ILE A 129 9.27 -12.68 -5.13
N GLU A 130 10.10 -13.66 -4.81
CA GLU A 130 10.28 -14.87 -5.60
C GLU A 130 10.04 -16.13 -4.73
N GLY A 131 9.59 -17.20 -5.37
CA GLY A 131 9.31 -18.48 -4.71
C GLY A 131 7.94 -18.57 -4.06
N LYS A 132 7.78 -19.47 -3.09
CA LYS A 132 6.47 -19.82 -2.50
C LYS A 132 5.74 -18.66 -1.78
N GLY A 133 6.46 -17.62 -1.35
CA GLY A 133 5.84 -16.42 -0.81
C GLY A 133 4.88 -15.71 -1.77
N VAL A 134 5.04 -15.92 -3.08
CA VAL A 134 4.15 -15.40 -4.13
C VAL A 134 2.76 -16.01 -4.08
N HIS A 135 2.61 -17.23 -3.56
CA HIS A 135 1.32 -17.92 -3.49
C HIS A 135 0.28 -17.17 -2.66
N GLY A 136 0.72 -16.42 -1.63
CA GLY A 136 -0.19 -15.56 -0.87
C GLY A 136 -0.76 -14.41 -1.71
N LEU A 137 0.05 -13.80 -2.59
CA LEU A 137 -0.41 -12.78 -3.52
C LEU A 137 -1.34 -13.37 -4.59
N GLN A 138 -0.99 -14.56 -5.10
CA GLN A 138 -1.80 -15.30 -6.06
C GLN A 138 -3.21 -15.58 -5.49
N SER A 139 -3.27 -16.07 -4.26
CA SER A 139 -4.53 -16.32 -3.56
C SER A 139 -5.35 -15.05 -3.36
N ALA A 140 -4.72 -13.95 -2.94
CA ALA A 140 -5.39 -12.64 -2.79
C ALA A 140 -5.97 -12.16 -4.12
N PHE A 141 -5.21 -12.28 -5.22
CA PHE A 141 -5.70 -11.93 -6.56
C PHE A 141 -6.90 -12.79 -6.98
N LEU A 142 -6.82 -14.12 -6.86
CA LEU A 142 -7.87 -15.03 -7.33
C LEU A 142 -9.20 -14.87 -6.54
N ILE A 143 -9.11 -14.55 -5.24
CA ILE A 143 -10.28 -14.22 -4.43
C ILE A 143 -10.96 -12.95 -4.97
N ASP A 144 -10.20 -11.90 -5.19
CA ASP A 144 -10.73 -10.63 -5.70
C ASP A 144 -11.22 -10.76 -7.14
N TRP A 145 -10.56 -11.58 -7.96
CA TRP A 145 -10.99 -11.91 -9.30
C TRP A 145 -12.39 -12.56 -9.30
N TYR A 146 -12.59 -13.54 -8.42
CA TYR A 146 -13.90 -14.17 -8.24
C TYR A 146 -14.96 -13.16 -7.77
N VAL A 147 -14.62 -12.27 -6.86
CA VAL A 147 -15.54 -11.22 -6.40
C VAL A 147 -15.98 -10.31 -7.55
N ALA A 148 -15.04 -9.91 -8.42
CA ALA A 148 -15.29 -9.00 -9.54
C ALA A 148 -16.01 -9.65 -10.71
N GLY A 149 -15.55 -10.82 -11.16
CA GLY A 149 -15.97 -11.49 -12.40
C GLY A 149 -16.88 -12.70 -12.19
N LYS A 150 -17.08 -13.17 -10.96
CA LYS A 150 -17.81 -14.42 -10.62
C LYS A 150 -17.21 -15.67 -11.30
N GLN A 151 -15.98 -15.58 -11.78
CA GLN A 151 -15.27 -16.66 -12.43
C GLN A 151 -14.29 -17.31 -11.45
N LEU A 152 -14.55 -18.57 -11.11
CA LEU A 152 -13.65 -19.34 -10.26
C LEU A 152 -12.52 -19.95 -11.11
N ILE A 153 -11.29 -19.49 -10.86
CA ILE A 153 -10.10 -20.01 -11.49
C ILE A 153 -9.44 -21.00 -10.54
N LYS A 154 -9.17 -22.20 -11.06
CA LYS A 154 -8.51 -23.30 -10.35
C LYS A 154 -7.38 -23.84 -11.21
N GLY A 155 -6.36 -24.41 -10.58
CA GLY A 155 -5.25 -25.09 -11.24
C GLY A 155 -3.97 -25.02 -10.42
N GLU A 156 -3.25 -26.10 -10.40
CA GLU A 156 -1.94 -26.19 -9.72
C GLU A 156 -0.87 -25.34 -10.42
N ASP A 157 -1.05 -25.07 -11.73
CA ASP A 157 -0.14 -24.24 -12.52
C ASP A 157 -0.05 -22.79 -12.04
N TYR A 158 -1.05 -22.31 -11.25
CA TYR A 158 -1.00 -21.01 -10.61
C TYR A 158 -0.20 -21.00 -9.32
N TYR A 159 0.17 -22.18 -8.80
CA TYR A 159 0.91 -22.39 -7.56
C TYR A 159 2.07 -23.37 -7.76
N PRO A 160 3.03 -23.04 -8.64
CA PRO A 160 4.11 -23.95 -8.96
C PRO A 160 4.90 -24.35 -7.72
N GLY A 161 5.16 -25.67 -7.60
CA GLY A 161 5.88 -26.27 -6.47
C GLY A 161 7.40 -26.17 -6.56
N GLU A 162 7.94 -25.09 -7.11
CA GLU A 162 9.37 -24.94 -7.36
C GLU A 162 10.21 -24.69 -6.10
N ALA A 163 11.53 -24.75 -6.30
CA ALA A 163 12.53 -24.63 -5.25
C ALA A 163 12.36 -23.42 -4.36
N ILE A 164 12.68 -23.58 -3.09
CA ILE A 164 12.75 -22.49 -2.11
C ILE A 164 13.99 -21.66 -2.47
N PHE A 165 13.75 -20.37 -2.77
CA PHE A 165 14.81 -19.40 -3.01
C PHE A 165 15.13 -18.64 -1.71
N GLY A 166 15.97 -19.23 -0.85
CA GLY A 166 16.37 -18.64 0.42
C GLY A 166 15.50 -19.07 1.62
N ASP A 167 15.81 -18.52 2.77
CA ASP A 167 15.28 -18.87 4.08
C ASP A 167 14.35 -17.79 4.68
N ASN A 168 13.96 -16.79 3.89
CA ASN A 168 13.10 -15.69 4.36
C ASN A 168 11.69 -16.18 4.67
N ILE A 169 11.25 -16.04 5.90
CA ILE A 169 9.86 -16.28 6.28
C ILE A 169 9.04 -15.05 5.90
N LEU A 170 8.03 -15.28 5.07
CA LEU A 170 7.14 -14.23 4.55
C LEU A 170 5.69 -14.64 4.76
N GLN A 171 4.90 -13.72 5.29
CA GLN A 171 3.45 -13.86 5.44
C GLN A 171 2.75 -12.75 4.65
N ILE A 172 1.84 -13.13 3.75
CA ILE A 172 0.95 -12.20 3.06
C ILE A 172 -0.36 -12.11 3.83
N ILE A 173 -0.70 -10.93 4.29
CA ILE A 173 -1.96 -10.64 4.99
C ILE A 173 -2.81 -9.75 4.10
N ALA A 174 -3.93 -10.28 3.63
CA ALA A 174 -4.97 -9.55 2.91
C ALA A 174 -6.12 -9.22 3.88
N SER A 175 -6.61 -7.99 3.82
CA SER A 175 -7.75 -7.51 4.60
C SER A 175 -8.79 -6.84 3.72
N GLY A 176 -10.02 -6.73 4.21
CA GLY A 176 -11.09 -6.05 3.51
C GLY A 176 -12.30 -5.83 4.43
N PRO A 177 -13.24 -4.95 4.01
CA PRO A 177 -14.37 -4.53 4.86
C PRO A 177 -15.43 -5.62 5.06
N THR A 178 -15.42 -6.67 4.25
CA THR A 178 -16.44 -7.73 4.25
C THR A 178 -16.13 -8.89 5.17
N GLY A 179 -14.90 -8.97 5.69
CA GLY A 179 -14.50 -10.01 6.63
C GLY A 179 -15.01 -9.75 8.06
N PRO A 180 -15.13 -10.81 8.89
CA PRO A 180 -15.53 -10.66 10.29
C PRO A 180 -14.44 -9.97 11.15
N TRP A 181 -13.21 -9.98 10.68
CA TRP A 181 -12.03 -9.46 11.37
C TRP A 181 -11.33 -8.39 10.55
N ARG A 182 -10.78 -7.39 11.25
CA ARG A 182 -9.86 -6.40 10.67
C ARG A 182 -8.43 -6.96 10.75
N THR A 183 -8.18 -8.04 10.01
CA THR A 183 -6.97 -8.87 10.14
C THR A 183 -5.69 -8.06 10.06
N LEU A 184 -5.61 -7.12 9.12
CA LEU A 184 -4.40 -6.31 8.96
C LEU A 184 -4.21 -5.33 10.12
N LEU A 185 -5.29 -4.69 10.60
CA LEU A 185 -5.25 -3.84 11.80
C LEU A 185 -4.78 -4.62 13.02
N GLN A 186 -5.35 -5.81 13.23
CA GLN A 186 -4.98 -6.68 14.34
C GLN A 186 -3.51 -7.10 14.26
N ALA A 187 -3.02 -7.47 13.07
CA ALA A 187 -1.61 -7.80 12.87
C ALA A 187 -0.68 -6.63 13.17
N VAL A 188 -1.03 -5.41 12.73
CA VAL A 188 -0.25 -4.19 13.01
C VAL A 188 -0.27 -3.87 14.52
N ILE A 189 -1.43 -3.93 15.18
CA ILE A 189 -1.53 -3.73 16.64
C ILE A 189 -0.69 -4.77 17.38
N PHE A 190 -0.74 -6.04 16.96
CA PHE A 190 0.11 -7.09 17.53
C PHE A 190 1.59 -6.75 17.42
N CYS A 191 2.05 -6.28 16.26
CA CYS A 191 3.43 -5.83 16.08
C CYS A 191 3.79 -4.67 17.01
N ILE A 192 2.91 -3.67 17.14
CA ILE A 192 3.13 -2.50 18.02
C ILE A 192 3.24 -2.91 19.48
N THR A 193 2.33 -3.75 19.94
CA THR A 193 2.26 -4.16 21.37
C THR A 193 3.35 -5.15 21.78
N ASN A 194 3.98 -5.84 20.82
CA ASN A 194 5.05 -6.78 21.09
C ASN A 194 6.47 -6.23 20.80
N ALA A 195 6.58 -4.98 20.34
CA ALA A 195 7.87 -4.33 20.13
C ALA A 195 8.62 -4.18 21.45
N LYS A 196 9.95 -4.40 21.41
CA LYS A 196 10.83 -4.40 22.57
C LYS A 196 11.87 -3.27 22.56
N LYS A 197 12.24 -2.79 21.37
CA LYS A 197 13.30 -1.79 21.19
C LYS A 197 12.80 -0.58 20.42
N TYR A 198 12.21 -0.80 19.24
CA TYR A 198 11.79 0.31 18.38
C TYR A 198 10.66 -0.07 17.40
N LEU A 199 9.94 0.97 16.96
CA LEU A 199 8.94 0.97 15.88
C LEU A 199 9.23 2.14 14.95
N TYR A 200 9.54 1.87 13.67
CA TYR A 200 9.72 2.93 12.67
C TYR A 200 8.65 2.81 11.60
N ILE A 201 7.94 3.90 11.38
CA ILE A 201 6.76 3.95 10.50
C ILE A 201 6.98 5.00 9.42
N GLN A 202 6.71 4.63 8.15
CA GLN A 202 6.52 5.57 7.05
C GLN A 202 5.10 5.43 6.52
N THR A 203 4.39 6.52 6.36
CA THR A 203 3.04 6.54 5.77
C THR A 203 2.73 7.91 5.16
N PRO A 204 2.00 7.97 4.02
CA PRO A 204 1.59 9.27 3.46
C PRO A 204 0.51 9.97 4.28
N TYR A 205 -0.34 9.20 4.96
CA TYR A 205 -1.44 9.68 5.80
C TYR A 205 -1.38 8.98 7.14
N PHE A 206 -1.55 9.76 8.21
CA PHE A 206 -1.61 9.26 9.57
C PHE A 206 -2.93 9.70 10.20
N LEU A 207 -3.94 8.87 10.02
CA LEU A 207 -5.30 9.05 10.53
C LEU A 207 -5.70 7.76 11.28
N PRO A 208 -4.99 7.42 12.36
CA PRO A 208 -5.08 6.10 12.98
C PRO A 208 -6.47 5.84 13.57
N THR A 209 -6.85 4.56 13.61
CA THR A 209 -7.96 4.12 14.46
C THR A 209 -7.64 4.39 15.92
N GLU A 210 -8.65 4.46 16.78
CA GLU A 210 -8.43 4.72 18.21
C GLU A 210 -7.53 3.66 18.84
N SER A 211 -7.74 2.38 18.51
CA SER A 211 -6.91 1.28 19.01
C SER A 211 -5.44 1.39 18.60
N MET A 212 -5.17 1.81 17.37
CA MET A 212 -3.80 2.03 16.88
C MET A 212 -3.15 3.26 17.55
N ASN A 213 -3.93 4.34 17.68
CA ASN A 213 -3.48 5.56 18.34
C ASN A 213 -3.04 5.27 19.78
N GLN A 214 -3.87 4.56 20.55
CA GLN A 214 -3.56 4.14 21.91
C GLN A 214 -2.37 3.17 21.98
N ALA A 215 -2.28 2.20 21.07
CA ALA A 215 -1.17 1.25 21.05
C ALA A 215 0.19 1.95 20.83
N LEU A 216 0.26 2.91 19.89
CA LEU A 216 1.48 3.68 19.62
C LEU A 216 1.88 4.57 20.80
N GLN A 217 0.90 5.24 21.43
CA GLN A 217 1.15 6.01 22.65
C GLN A 217 1.68 5.13 23.78
N THR A 218 1.04 3.99 24.01
CA THR A 218 1.44 3.05 25.07
C THR A 218 2.86 2.54 24.84
N ALA A 219 3.21 2.18 23.59
CA ALA A 219 4.55 1.75 23.23
C ALA A 219 5.59 2.85 23.52
N ALA A 220 5.33 4.08 23.10
CA ALA A 220 6.25 5.21 23.32
C ALA A 220 6.40 5.56 24.80
N LEU A 221 5.29 5.62 25.57
CA LEU A 221 5.30 5.82 27.01
C LEU A 221 6.02 4.69 27.77
N GLY A 222 5.97 3.47 27.22
CA GLY A 222 6.68 2.29 27.71
C GLY A 222 8.18 2.29 27.40
N GLY A 223 8.71 3.33 26.73
CA GLY A 223 10.14 3.48 26.43
C GLY A 223 10.59 2.91 25.09
N ILE A 224 9.66 2.46 24.22
CA ILE A 224 9.98 2.03 22.86
C ILE A 224 10.34 3.26 21.99
N ASP A 225 11.40 3.19 21.21
CA ASP A 225 11.76 4.25 20.24
C ASP A 225 10.79 4.25 19.05
N VAL A 226 9.68 4.97 19.18
CA VAL A 226 8.68 5.10 18.13
C VAL A 226 9.00 6.30 17.24
N ARG A 227 9.21 6.05 15.93
CA ARG A 227 9.47 7.07 14.93
C ARG A 227 8.42 7.04 13.84
N LEU A 228 7.82 8.20 13.57
CA LEU A 228 6.82 8.40 12.55
C LEU A 228 7.34 9.38 11.49
N MET A 229 7.48 8.91 10.25
CA MET A 229 7.89 9.71 9.11
C MET A 229 6.71 9.93 8.17
N LEU A 230 6.40 11.19 7.91
CA LEU A 230 5.29 11.67 7.10
C LEU A 230 5.80 12.59 5.99
N PRO A 231 5.07 12.78 4.89
CA PRO A 231 5.42 13.83 3.92
C PRO A 231 5.21 15.22 4.55
N GLU A 232 6.10 16.17 4.27
CA GLU A 232 5.92 17.57 4.67
C GLU A 232 4.61 18.15 4.13
N ARG A 233 4.26 17.79 2.89
CA ARG A 233 3.04 18.22 2.21
C ARG A 233 2.25 17.00 1.76
N SER A 234 0.96 17.02 2.02
CA SER A 234 0.05 15.99 1.51
C SER A 234 -0.53 16.41 0.17
N ASP A 235 -0.86 15.44 -0.67
CA ASP A 235 -1.59 15.64 -1.93
C ASP A 235 -3.07 16.04 -1.70
N THR A 236 -3.56 15.88 -0.46
CA THR A 236 -4.92 16.26 -0.04
C THR A 236 -4.86 17.17 1.18
N ARG A 237 -5.37 18.41 1.05
CA ARG A 237 -5.35 19.41 2.14
C ARG A 237 -6.12 18.94 3.39
N SER A 238 -7.26 18.28 3.19
CA SER A 238 -8.08 17.75 4.29
C SER A 238 -7.34 16.68 5.10
N ALA A 239 -6.73 15.69 4.42
CA ALA A 239 -5.93 14.65 5.08
C ALA A 239 -4.70 15.24 5.78
N HIS A 240 -4.07 16.28 5.22
CA HIS A 240 -2.95 16.97 5.85
C HIS A 240 -3.36 17.61 7.19
N LEU A 241 -4.44 18.38 7.21
CA LEU A 241 -4.95 19.02 8.42
C LEU A 241 -5.39 18.00 9.47
N ALA A 242 -6.09 16.94 9.06
CA ALA A 242 -6.51 15.88 9.96
C ALA A 242 -5.30 15.12 10.54
N THR A 243 -4.28 14.77 9.72
CA THR A 243 -3.04 14.15 10.20
C THR A 243 -2.38 15.00 11.28
N HIS A 244 -2.26 16.31 11.08
CA HIS A 244 -1.63 17.22 12.04
C HIS A 244 -2.32 17.22 13.41
N SER A 245 -3.62 16.97 13.47
CA SER A 245 -4.35 16.92 14.74
C SER A 245 -3.99 15.71 15.60
N PHE A 246 -3.57 14.60 15.00
CA PHE A 246 -3.13 13.41 15.73
C PHE A 246 -1.70 13.53 16.27
N LEU A 247 -0.89 14.44 15.70
CA LEU A 247 0.52 14.58 16.10
C LEU A 247 0.67 15.17 17.50
N ASP A 248 -0.31 15.94 17.99
CA ASP A 248 -0.30 16.45 19.38
C ASP A 248 -0.26 15.27 20.36
N ASP A 249 -1.09 14.25 20.15
CA ASP A 249 -1.16 13.06 21.00
C ASP A 249 0.14 12.24 20.91
N MET A 250 0.66 12.05 19.70
CA MET A 250 1.90 11.31 19.46
C MET A 250 3.10 11.98 20.11
N LEU A 251 3.28 13.29 19.92
CA LEU A 251 4.40 14.03 20.48
C LEU A 251 4.35 14.10 22.00
N ARG A 252 3.16 14.21 22.62
CA ARG A 252 2.97 14.14 24.07
C ARG A 252 3.36 12.79 24.66
N ALA A 253 3.14 11.71 23.91
CA ALA A 253 3.51 10.35 24.30
C ALA A 253 5.01 10.06 24.10
N GLY A 254 5.77 10.96 23.43
CA GLY A 254 7.20 10.78 23.18
C GLY A 254 7.53 10.17 21.82
N VAL A 255 6.55 10.03 20.92
CA VAL A 255 6.79 9.62 19.54
C VAL A 255 7.60 10.67 18.81
N LYS A 256 8.66 10.27 18.13
CA LYS A 256 9.51 11.16 17.32
C LYS A 256 8.90 11.30 15.93
N VAL A 257 8.50 12.50 15.56
CA VAL A 257 7.85 12.80 14.27
C VAL A 257 8.81 13.53 13.34
N TYR A 258 8.80 13.13 12.07
CA TYR A 258 9.67 13.65 11.02
C TYR A 258 8.89 13.97 9.77
N PHE A 259 9.13 15.14 9.16
CA PHE A 259 8.55 15.54 7.88
C PHE A 259 9.56 15.39 6.75
N TYR A 260 9.30 14.47 5.82
CA TYR A 260 10.13 14.24 4.64
C TYR A 260 9.96 15.39 3.63
N LYS A 261 11.09 16.01 3.24
CA LYS A 261 11.12 17.25 2.42
C LYS A 261 11.56 17.05 0.97
N ALA A 262 12.21 15.93 0.64
CA ALA A 262 12.77 15.72 -0.69
C ALA A 262 11.72 15.33 -1.75
N GLY A 263 10.43 15.39 -1.42
CA GLY A 263 9.33 15.07 -2.31
C GLY A 263 8.11 14.55 -1.56
N PHE A 264 7.23 13.82 -2.25
CA PHE A 264 6.06 13.21 -1.63
C PHE A 264 6.40 11.79 -1.14
N LEU A 265 6.41 11.59 0.18
CA LEU A 265 6.58 10.27 0.79
C LEU A 265 5.26 9.50 0.72
N HIS A 266 5.25 8.43 -0.07
CA HIS A 266 4.08 7.57 -0.22
C HIS A 266 4.35 6.11 0.21
N SER A 267 5.49 5.85 0.84
CA SER A 267 5.85 4.54 1.41
C SER A 267 4.90 4.14 2.53
N LYS A 268 4.59 2.85 2.64
CA LYS A 268 3.84 2.25 3.74
C LYS A 268 4.70 1.16 4.32
N LEU A 269 5.43 1.52 5.37
CA LEU A 269 6.46 0.69 6.01
C LEU A 269 6.26 0.70 7.52
N LEU A 270 6.34 -0.47 8.13
CA LEU A 270 6.51 -0.65 9.57
C LEU A 270 7.72 -1.55 9.80
N LEU A 271 8.67 -1.08 10.61
CA LEU A 271 9.83 -1.84 11.05
C LEU A 271 9.76 -2.06 12.55
N VAL A 272 10.10 -3.27 12.97
CA VAL A 272 10.08 -3.68 14.37
C VAL A 272 11.35 -4.42 14.73
N ASP A 273 12.12 -3.86 15.66
CA ASP A 273 13.20 -4.55 16.42
C ASP A 273 14.32 -5.24 15.62
N ASP A 274 14.60 -4.81 14.39
CA ASP A 274 15.50 -5.50 13.44
C ASP A 274 15.05 -6.92 13.03
N GLU A 275 13.81 -7.32 13.36
CA GLU A 275 13.28 -8.67 13.15
C GLU A 275 12.19 -8.72 12.08
N LEU A 276 11.43 -7.64 11.95
CA LEU A 276 10.26 -7.59 11.07
C LEU A 276 10.24 -6.32 10.23
N ALA A 277 9.98 -6.51 8.93
CA ALA A 277 9.57 -5.45 8.02
C ALA A 277 8.19 -5.75 7.44
N CYS A 278 7.23 -4.84 7.64
CA CYS A 278 5.90 -4.91 7.03
C CYS A 278 5.79 -3.84 5.95
N ILE A 279 5.47 -4.25 4.72
CA ILE A 279 5.35 -3.37 3.56
C ILE A 279 4.14 -3.80 2.73
N GLY A 280 3.38 -2.82 2.22
CA GLY A 280 2.23 -3.16 1.38
C GLY A 280 1.47 -1.96 0.86
N SER A 281 0.17 -2.13 0.74
CA SER A 281 -0.72 -1.10 0.20
C SER A 281 -1.38 -0.23 1.27
N ALA A 282 -1.46 -0.71 2.53
CA ALA A 282 -2.19 -0.06 3.60
C ALA A 282 -1.46 1.15 4.17
N ASN A 283 -2.10 2.31 4.15
CA ASN A 283 -1.68 3.48 4.93
C ASN A 283 -1.99 3.26 6.43
N PHE A 284 -1.39 4.09 7.29
CA PHE A 284 -1.75 4.14 8.72
C PHE A 284 -2.97 5.04 8.93
N ASP A 285 -4.07 4.72 8.23
CA ASP A 285 -5.31 5.47 8.29
C ASP A 285 -6.55 4.57 8.49
N PHE A 286 -7.62 5.18 8.96
CA PHE A 286 -8.89 4.51 9.22
C PHE A 286 -9.43 3.81 7.97
N ARG A 287 -9.34 4.44 6.79
CA ARG A 287 -9.86 3.85 5.55
C ARG A 287 -9.15 2.58 5.15
N SER A 288 -7.82 2.54 5.28
CA SER A 288 -7.02 1.35 4.94
C SER A 288 -7.38 0.16 5.83
N PHE A 289 -7.69 0.40 7.09
CA PHE A 289 -7.96 -0.69 8.04
C PHE A 289 -9.43 -1.10 8.13
N GLU A 290 -10.38 -0.20 7.83
CA GLU A 290 -11.79 -0.44 8.00
C GLU A 290 -12.58 -0.58 6.69
N HIS A 291 -12.18 0.14 5.62
CA HIS A 291 -12.99 0.28 4.41
C HIS A 291 -12.34 -0.25 3.13
N ASN A 292 -11.04 -0.26 3.05
CA ASN A 292 -10.35 -0.70 1.84
C ASN A 292 -10.05 -2.21 1.86
N PHE A 293 -9.95 -2.78 0.66
CA PHE A 293 -9.25 -4.04 0.45
C PHE A 293 -7.75 -3.72 0.35
N GLU A 294 -6.97 -4.20 1.30
CA GLU A 294 -5.54 -3.97 1.41
C GLU A 294 -4.77 -5.28 1.45
N VAL A 295 -3.47 -5.22 1.20
CA VAL A 295 -2.57 -6.36 1.33
C VAL A 295 -1.19 -5.89 1.74
N ASN A 296 -0.63 -6.54 2.78
CA ASN A 296 0.74 -6.30 3.22
C ASN A 296 1.51 -7.61 3.32
N ALA A 297 2.82 -7.52 3.09
CA ALA A 297 3.78 -8.58 3.34
C ALA A 297 4.50 -8.30 4.66
N PHE A 298 4.51 -9.28 5.54
CA PHE A 298 5.25 -9.30 6.79
C PHE A 298 6.45 -10.21 6.59
N VAL A 299 7.65 -9.64 6.57
CA VAL A 299 8.90 -10.35 6.32
C VAL A 299 9.64 -10.49 7.64
N TYR A 300 9.75 -11.71 8.13
CA TYR A 300 10.44 -12.10 9.36
C TYR A 300 11.86 -12.55 9.01
N HIS A 301 12.73 -11.59 8.72
CA HIS A 301 14.11 -11.87 8.32
C HIS A 301 15.03 -10.73 8.74
N HIS A 302 15.92 -11.01 9.68
CA HIS A 302 16.81 -10.01 10.28
C HIS A 302 17.64 -9.21 9.26
N PRO A 303 18.37 -9.83 8.30
CA PRO A 303 19.11 -9.06 7.29
C PRO A 303 18.24 -8.13 6.46
N PHE A 304 17.04 -8.57 6.07
CA PHE A 304 16.10 -7.74 5.32
C PHE A 304 15.54 -6.59 6.16
N ALA A 305 15.23 -6.86 7.43
CA ALA A 305 14.77 -5.80 8.34
C ALA A 305 15.85 -4.72 8.54
N LEU A 306 17.13 -5.11 8.61
CA LEU A 306 18.26 -4.18 8.66
C LEU A 306 18.43 -3.37 7.37
N GLU A 307 18.27 -3.99 6.21
CA GLU A 307 18.28 -3.27 4.92
C GLU A 307 17.17 -2.21 4.88
N MET A 308 15.95 -2.57 5.27
CA MET A 308 14.83 -1.64 5.34
C MET A 308 15.02 -0.55 6.39
N LYS A 309 15.64 -0.86 7.51
CA LYS A 309 16.04 0.13 8.52
C LYS A 309 17.07 1.11 7.96
N GLN A 310 18.08 0.63 7.23
CA GLN A 310 19.05 1.52 6.60
C GLN A 310 18.36 2.45 5.59
N MET A 311 17.43 1.94 4.79
CA MET A 311 16.62 2.75 3.88
C MET A 311 15.81 3.81 4.63
N PHE A 312 15.20 3.48 5.78
CA PHE A 312 14.51 4.45 6.64
C PHE A 312 15.45 5.53 7.15
N MET A 313 16.66 5.14 7.60
CA MET A 313 17.67 6.09 8.12
C MET A 313 18.22 7.00 7.00
N ASP A 314 18.31 6.51 5.77
CA ASP A 314 18.71 7.33 4.63
C ASP A 314 17.60 8.34 4.24
N ASP A 315 16.34 7.93 4.25
CA ASP A 315 15.20 8.84 4.09
C ASP A 315 15.17 9.91 5.21
N LEU A 316 15.53 9.54 6.43
CA LEU A 316 15.57 10.45 7.60
C LEU A 316 16.52 11.63 7.41
N LYS A 317 17.61 11.45 6.64
CA LYS A 317 18.55 12.55 6.30
C LYS A 317 17.87 13.67 5.50
N ASN A 318 16.74 13.37 4.85
CA ASN A 318 15.94 14.32 4.09
C ASN A 318 14.73 14.84 4.86
N CYS A 319 14.71 14.65 6.18
CA CYS A 319 13.58 15.01 7.01
C CYS A 319 13.89 16.22 7.92
N GLU A 320 12.84 16.95 8.24
CA GLU A 320 12.82 17.90 9.33
C GLU A 320 12.22 17.27 10.59
N THR A 321 12.89 17.40 11.71
CA THR A 321 12.39 16.92 13.00
C THR A 321 11.30 17.84 13.53
N VAL A 322 10.17 17.26 13.95
CA VAL A 322 9.10 18.00 14.61
C VAL A 322 9.38 18.09 16.10
N TYR A 323 9.72 19.28 16.59
CA TYR A 323 10.01 19.50 18.01
C TYR A 323 8.70 19.72 18.80
N PRO A 324 8.44 18.94 19.88
CA PRO A 324 7.18 19.01 20.63
C PRO A 324 6.84 20.41 21.13
N VAL A 325 7.82 21.15 21.67
CA VAL A 325 7.61 22.51 22.20
C VAL A 325 7.12 23.47 21.12
N GLN A 326 7.76 23.46 19.95
CA GLN A 326 7.37 24.33 18.83
C GLN A 326 6.01 23.91 18.27
N TRP A 327 5.79 22.60 18.14
CA TRP A 327 4.55 22.05 17.60
C TRP A 327 3.34 22.37 18.47
N LEU A 328 3.43 22.13 19.77
CA LEU A 328 2.33 22.32 20.71
C LEU A 328 2.00 23.81 20.95
N ASN A 329 2.94 24.71 20.65
CA ASN A 329 2.75 26.17 20.74
C ASN A 329 2.24 26.80 19.41
N ARG A 330 1.75 25.99 18.43
CA ARG A 330 1.13 26.53 17.22
C ARG A 330 -0.09 27.41 17.54
N PRO A 331 -0.43 28.40 16.68
CA PRO A 331 -1.58 29.25 16.87
C PRO A 331 -2.86 28.46 17.15
N LEU A 332 -3.67 28.90 18.11
CA LEU A 332 -4.90 28.22 18.52
C LEU A 332 -5.87 28.04 17.35
N THR A 333 -5.98 29.03 16.47
CA THR A 333 -6.83 28.98 15.28
C THR A 333 -6.44 27.80 14.36
N LYS A 334 -5.14 27.57 14.15
CA LYS A 334 -4.65 26.44 13.34
C LYS A 334 -5.03 25.10 14.00
N ARG A 335 -4.80 24.98 15.30
CA ARG A 335 -5.15 23.78 16.06
C ARG A 335 -6.65 23.48 16.07
N LEU A 336 -7.49 24.51 16.14
CA LEU A 336 -8.95 24.35 16.05
C LEU A 336 -9.39 23.83 14.68
N ILE A 337 -8.82 24.35 13.59
CA ILE A 337 -9.11 23.86 12.24
C ILE A 337 -8.67 22.41 12.08
N GLU A 338 -7.46 22.06 12.54
CA GLU A 338 -6.94 20.70 12.53
C GLU A 338 -7.84 19.74 13.34
N SER A 339 -8.26 20.15 14.54
CA SER A 339 -9.17 19.37 15.40
C SER A 339 -10.56 19.19 14.77
N PHE A 340 -11.08 20.23 14.11
CA PHE A 340 -12.32 20.12 13.35
C PHE A 340 -12.19 19.11 12.20
N MET A 341 -11.06 19.13 11.46
CA MET A 341 -10.82 18.19 10.38
C MET A 341 -10.67 16.74 10.88
N ARG A 342 -10.22 16.53 12.13
CA ARG A 342 -10.15 15.19 12.75
C ARG A 342 -11.51 14.49 12.77
N LEU A 343 -12.61 15.23 12.92
CA LEU A 343 -13.96 14.63 12.93
C LEU A 343 -14.31 13.93 11.62
N PHE A 344 -13.66 14.33 10.53
CA PHE A 344 -13.86 13.75 9.21
C PHE A 344 -12.87 12.63 8.87
N SER A 345 -11.94 12.30 9.79
CA SER A 345 -10.92 11.24 9.55
C SER A 345 -11.48 9.92 9.04
N PRO A 346 -12.67 9.44 9.47
CA PRO A 346 -13.25 8.20 8.94
C PRO A 346 -13.70 8.29 7.47
N LEU A 347 -13.81 9.51 6.93
CA LEU A 347 -14.25 9.76 5.56
C LEU A 347 -13.09 10.10 4.61
N LEU A 348 -11.88 10.42 5.15
CA LEU A 348 -10.67 10.88 4.43
C LEU A 348 -9.68 9.75 4.09
#